data_206b73c3d7a96730eed5fda64b920bd5
#
_entry.id   206b73c3d7a96730eed5fda64b920bd5
#
_cell.length_a   1.000
_cell.length_b   1.000
_cell.length_c   1.000
_cell.angle_alpha   90.00
_cell.angle_beta   90.00
_cell.angle_gamma   90.00
#
_symmetry.space_group_name_H-M   'P 1'
#
loop_
_entity.id
_entity.type
_entity.pdbx_description
1 polymer ?
#
loop_
_entity_poly.entity_id
_entity_poly.type
_entity_poly.pdbx_seq_one_letter_code
_entity_poly.pdbx_strand_id
1 'polypeptide(L)'
;MITRRDLVVAFVVASAVLCVLAVADQKTPILGSSAFDWNSISSKETPVGSVRQFFKSPTATLDELELHVTTLNPGQASHPPHQHPNEELVIVKEGTVEALVNGEWKKVGPGSVIFNASNQLHGIRNAGSGHATYHVINWKSH
;
A
#
# COMPACT_ATOMS: atom_id res chain seq x y z
N MET A 1 15.24 22.30 -51.14
CA MET A 1 16.59 21.71 -50.89
C MET A 1 16.72 21.50 -49.40
N ILE A 2 16.76 20.25 -48.96
CA ILE A 2 16.89 19.90 -47.50
C ILE A 2 18.37 20.12 -47.16
N THR A 3 18.64 20.90 -46.13
CA THR A 3 20.02 21.19 -45.69
C THR A 3 20.52 20.12 -44.72
N ARG A 4 21.85 19.97 -44.56
CA ARG A 4 22.46 19.07 -43.55
C ARG A 4 21.97 19.36 -42.16
N ARG A 5 21.65 20.61 -41.84
CA ARG A 5 21.13 21.06 -40.54
C ARG A 5 19.71 20.54 -40.30
N ASP A 6 18.86 20.51 -41.36
CA ASP A 6 17.48 20.00 -41.26
C ASP A 6 17.47 18.49 -41.04
N LEU A 7 18.41 17.74 -41.62
CA LEU A 7 18.60 16.31 -41.37
C LEU A 7 19.06 16.00 -39.96
N VAL A 8 19.98 16.80 -39.39
CA VAL A 8 20.47 16.63 -38.00
C VAL A 8 19.34 16.91 -36.98
N VAL A 9 18.57 17.99 -37.21
CA VAL A 9 17.42 18.32 -36.36
C VAL A 9 16.35 17.22 -36.39
N ALA A 10 16.03 16.70 -37.59
CA ALA A 10 15.08 15.61 -37.75
C ALA A 10 15.54 14.32 -37.05
N PHE A 11 16.85 14.02 -37.08
CA PHE A 11 17.42 12.84 -36.42
C PHE A 11 17.40 12.97 -34.89
N VAL A 12 17.71 14.16 -34.36
CA VAL A 12 17.67 14.44 -32.91
C VAL A 12 16.23 14.39 -32.38
N VAL A 13 15.26 14.93 -33.09
CA VAL A 13 13.85 14.90 -32.72
C VAL A 13 13.31 13.46 -32.78
N ALA A 14 13.66 12.68 -33.81
CA ALA A 14 13.26 11.29 -33.94
C ALA A 14 13.85 10.42 -32.79
N SER A 15 15.11 10.63 -32.41
CA SER A 15 15.77 9.93 -31.32
C SER A 15 15.16 10.28 -29.94
N ALA A 16 14.80 11.55 -29.71
CA ALA A 16 14.14 12.00 -28.51
C ALA A 16 12.73 11.41 -28.37
N VAL A 17 11.97 11.34 -29.46
CA VAL A 17 10.62 10.74 -29.48
C VAL A 17 10.69 9.22 -29.27
N LEU A 18 11.68 8.51 -29.81
CA LEU A 18 11.87 7.08 -29.54
C LEU A 18 12.24 6.82 -28.08
N CYS A 19 13.07 7.65 -27.45
CA CYS A 19 13.39 7.53 -26.03
C CYS A 19 12.17 7.77 -25.11
N VAL A 20 11.29 8.71 -25.46
CA VAL A 20 10.06 8.99 -24.69
C VAL A 20 9.04 7.87 -24.83
N LEU A 21 8.94 7.22 -26.00
CA LEU A 21 8.03 6.09 -26.22
C LEU A 21 8.51 4.79 -25.56
N ALA A 22 9.82 4.63 -25.30
CA ALA A 22 10.37 3.44 -24.64
C ALA A 22 10.18 3.44 -23.10
N VAL A 23 9.77 4.56 -22.48
CA VAL A 23 9.52 4.66 -21.02
C VAL A 23 8.05 4.38 -20.66
N ALA A 24 7.16 4.21 -21.62
CA ALA A 24 5.71 4.32 -21.44
C ALA A 24 4.97 3.00 -21.18
N ASP A 25 5.60 1.85 -20.92
CA ASP A 25 4.81 0.63 -20.57
C ASP A 25 5.61 -0.40 -19.76
N GLN A 26 6.19 0.01 -18.65
CA GLN A 26 6.62 -0.97 -17.64
C GLN A 26 5.41 -1.37 -16.78
N LYS A 27 4.61 -2.30 -17.27
CA LYS A 27 3.59 -2.95 -16.42
C LYS A 27 4.27 -3.47 -15.16
N THR A 28 3.71 -3.11 -13.99
CA THR A 28 4.18 -3.66 -12.72
C THR A 28 4.19 -5.18 -12.81
N PRO A 29 5.31 -5.87 -12.50
CA PRO A 29 5.36 -7.32 -12.57
C PRO A 29 4.28 -7.96 -11.72
N ILE A 30 3.62 -8.99 -12.23
CA ILE A 30 2.66 -9.79 -11.49
C ILE A 30 3.38 -10.50 -10.35
N LEU A 31 2.86 -10.38 -9.13
CA LEU A 31 3.37 -11.09 -7.96
C LEU A 31 3.11 -12.58 -8.10
N GLY A 32 4.18 -13.37 -8.21
CA GLY A 32 4.16 -14.83 -8.16
C GLY A 32 4.29 -15.36 -6.74
N SER A 33 4.27 -16.70 -6.60
CA SER A 33 4.51 -17.35 -5.31
C SER A 33 5.86 -16.92 -4.72
N SER A 34 5.85 -16.37 -3.52
CA SER A 34 7.02 -15.76 -2.88
C SER A 34 6.98 -15.96 -1.37
N ALA A 35 8.16 -16.03 -0.75
CA ALA A 35 8.34 -15.98 0.69
C ALA A 35 9.10 -14.71 1.05
N PHE A 36 8.61 -14.01 2.05
CA PHE A 36 9.18 -12.74 2.53
C PHE A 36 9.68 -12.91 3.96
N ASP A 37 10.99 -12.89 4.15
CA ASP A 37 11.58 -12.92 5.49
C ASP A 37 11.36 -11.57 6.17
N TRP A 38 10.77 -11.61 7.35
CA TRP A 38 10.51 -10.44 8.19
C TRP A 38 11.76 -9.56 8.39
N ASN A 39 12.92 -10.19 8.62
CA ASN A 39 14.14 -9.46 8.93
C ASN A 39 14.80 -8.83 7.69
N SER A 40 14.42 -9.28 6.49
CA SER A 40 14.90 -8.70 5.23
C SER A 40 14.13 -7.45 4.79
N ILE A 41 12.95 -7.20 5.37
CA ILE A 41 12.10 -6.06 5.02
C ILE A 41 12.32 -4.93 6.02
N SER A 42 12.87 -3.82 5.59
CA SER A 42 13.11 -2.66 6.44
C SER A 42 11.82 -2.01 6.91
N SER A 43 11.79 -1.59 8.17
CA SER A 43 10.73 -0.74 8.72
C SER A 43 11.03 0.73 8.40
N LYS A 44 10.01 1.49 8.05
CA LYS A 44 10.07 2.94 7.85
C LYS A 44 9.37 3.62 9.01
N GLU A 45 10.10 4.49 9.71
CA GLU A 45 9.55 5.32 10.78
C GLU A 45 8.59 6.38 10.23
N THR A 46 7.56 6.67 11.00
CA THR A 46 6.55 7.70 10.74
C THR A 46 6.32 8.55 11.99
N PRO A 47 5.68 9.71 11.90
CA PRO A 47 5.38 10.52 13.10
C PRO A 47 4.49 9.79 14.14
N VAL A 48 3.76 8.76 13.75
CA VAL A 48 2.80 8.04 14.60
C VAL A 48 3.22 6.62 14.95
N GLY A 49 4.40 6.18 14.49
CA GLY A 49 4.91 4.83 14.71
C GLY A 49 5.79 4.36 13.56
N SER A 50 5.54 3.17 13.00
CA SER A 50 6.32 2.67 11.88
C SER A 50 5.49 1.79 10.94
N VAL A 51 5.95 1.64 9.69
CA VAL A 51 5.33 0.79 8.66
C VAL A 51 6.40 -0.10 8.02
N ARG A 52 6.06 -1.37 7.83
CA ARG A 52 6.86 -2.37 7.10
C ARG A 52 6.06 -2.85 5.89
N GLN A 53 6.45 -2.44 4.69
CA GLN A 53 5.79 -2.81 3.44
C GLN A 53 6.40 -4.10 2.89
N PHE A 54 5.61 -5.16 2.75
CA PHE A 54 6.04 -6.43 2.15
C PHE A 54 5.93 -6.38 0.63
N PHE A 55 4.74 -6.07 0.12
CA PHE A 55 4.50 -5.91 -1.31
C PHE A 55 3.26 -5.07 -1.57
N LYS A 56 3.21 -4.53 -2.78
CA LYS A 56 2.04 -3.91 -3.40
C LYS A 56 2.16 -4.12 -4.90
N SER A 57 1.38 -5.05 -5.45
CA SER A 57 1.53 -5.51 -6.84
C SER A 57 0.24 -6.14 -7.35
N PRO A 58 0.00 -6.16 -8.67
CA PRO A 58 -1.02 -7.01 -9.27
C PRO A 58 -0.67 -8.49 -9.06
N THR A 59 -1.71 -9.34 -9.09
CA THR A 59 -1.59 -10.81 -9.10
C THR A 59 -2.28 -11.38 -10.35
N ALA A 60 -2.30 -12.70 -10.49
CA ALA A 60 -3.02 -13.35 -11.59
C ALA A 60 -4.54 -13.09 -11.59
N THR A 61 -5.12 -12.71 -10.44
CA THR A 61 -6.57 -12.56 -10.25
C THR A 61 -6.99 -11.22 -9.61
N LEU A 62 -6.02 -10.36 -9.28
CA LEU A 62 -6.28 -9.08 -8.64
C LEU A 62 -5.51 -7.97 -9.36
N ASP A 63 -6.15 -6.81 -9.53
CA ASP A 63 -5.48 -5.58 -10.00
C ASP A 63 -4.42 -5.11 -9.00
N GLU A 64 -4.67 -5.32 -7.71
CA GLU A 64 -3.75 -4.98 -6.64
C GLU A 64 -3.90 -5.96 -5.47
N LEU A 65 -2.80 -6.41 -4.94
CA LEU A 65 -2.67 -7.03 -3.62
C LEU A 65 -1.55 -6.33 -2.86
N GLU A 66 -1.87 -5.85 -1.67
CA GLU A 66 -0.92 -5.18 -0.78
C GLU A 66 -0.85 -5.90 0.56
N LEU A 67 0.35 -6.05 1.11
CA LEU A 67 0.58 -6.45 2.50
C LEU A 67 1.57 -5.50 3.14
N HIS A 68 1.16 -4.88 4.23
CA HIS A 68 2.07 -4.18 5.13
C HIS A 68 1.74 -4.45 6.60
N VAL A 69 2.68 -4.11 7.47
CA VAL A 69 2.49 -4.14 8.92
C VAL A 69 2.69 -2.74 9.46
N THR A 70 1.71 -2.27 10.23
CA THR A 70 1.76 -0.98 10.92
C THR A 70 1.95 -1.22 12.41
N THR A 71 2.86 -0.46 13.01
CA THR A 71 3.01 -0.34 14.47
C THR A 71 2.68 1.10 14.84
N LEU A 72 1.71 1.29 15.74
CA LEU A 72 1.29 2.61 16.23
C LEU A 72 1.79 2.86 17.64
N ASN A 73 2.28 4.06 17.88
CA ASN A 73 2.53 4.58 19.24
C ASN A 73 1.21 4.67 20.03
N PRO A 74 1.25 4.67 21.37
CA PRO A 74 0.05 4.81 22.20
C PRO A 74 -0.80 6.03 21.82
N GLY A 75 -2.10 5.84 21.68
CA GLY A 75 -3.08 6.87 21.35
C GLY A 75 -3.04 7.40 19.91
N GLN A 76 -2.17 6.86 19.05
CA GLN A 76 -2.03 7.32 17.69
C GLN A 76 -2.91 6.53 16.71
N ALA A 77 -3.23 7.18 15.58
CA ALA A 77 -3.84 6.57 14.39
C ALA A 77 -2.93 6.78 13.18
N SER A 78 -2.95 5.86 12.23
CA SER A 78 -2.14 5.97 11.01
C SER A 78 -2.58 7.14 10.13
N HIS A 79 -3.88 7.40 10.10
CA HIS A 79 -4.55 8.50 9.39
C HIS A 79 -5.99 8.69 9.94
N PRO A 80 -6.66 9.80 9.63
CA PRO A 80 -8.09 9.97 9.94
C PRO A 80 -8.95 8.89 9.29
N PRO A 81 -10.17 8.63 9.79
CA PRO A 81 -11.12 7.74 9.13
C PRO A 81 -11.33 8.13 7.66
N HIS A 82 -11.32 7.13 6.78
CA HIS A 82 -11.38 7.31 5.33
C HIS A 82 -12.12 6.15 4.66
N GLN A 83 -12.24 6.20 3.34
CA GLN A 83 -12.83 5.15 2.51
C GLN A 83 -12.04 5.01 1.20
N HIS A 84 -12.00 3.81 0.64
CA HIS A 84 -11.36 3.51 -0.65
C HIS A 84 -12.05 2.34 -1.34
N PRO A 85 -11.87 2.17 -2.68
CA PRO A 85 -12.51 1.08 -3.43
C PRO A 85 -12.00 -0.32 -3.06
N ASN A 86 -10.79 -0.43 -2.56
CA ASN A 86 -10.21 -1.72 -2.15
C ASN A 86 -10.96 -2.28 -0.93
N GLU A 87 -11.05 -3.58 -0.84
CA GLU A 87 -11.38 -4.27 0.40
C GLU A 87 -10.11 -4.44 1.24
N GLU A 88 -10.27 -4.50 2.56
CA GLU A 88 -9.14 -4.55 3.48
C GLU A 88 -9.43 -5.49 4.64
N LEU A 89 -8.44 -6.32 4.96
CA LEU A 89 -8.41 -7.16 6.14
C LEU A 89 -7.31 -6.71 7.08
N VAL A 90 -7.65 -6.43 8.33
CA VAL A 90 -6.67 -6.11 9.38
C VAL A 90 -6.62 -7.25 10.39
N ILE A 91 -5.43 -7.73 10.71
CA ILE A 91 -5.18 -8.75 11.73
C ILE A 91 -4.34 -8.16 12.84
N VAL A 92 -4.90 -8.03 14.04
CA VAL A 92 -4.18 -7.49 15.19
C VAL A 92 -3.15 -8.51 15.68
N LYS A 93 -1.88 -8.13 15.68
CA LYS A 93 -0.77 -8.96 16.14
C LYS A 93 -0.47 -8.71 17.62
N GLU A 94 -0.46 -7.44 18.03
CA GLU A 94 -0.02 -7.02 19.37
C GLU A 94 -0.72 -5.73 19.77
N GLY A 95 -0.90 -5.54 21.09
CA GLY A 95 -1.54 -4.35 21.65
C GLY A 95 -3.06 -4.38 21.54
N THR A 96 -3.67 -3.22 21.77
CA THR A 96 -5.11 -3.03 21.74
C THR A 96 -5.45 -1.90 20.78
N VAL A 97 -6.34 -2.15 19.84
CA VAL A 97 -6.80 -1.13 18.88
C VAL A 97 -8.30 -0.87 19.04
N GLU A 98 -8.73 0.29 18.61
CA GLU A 98 -10.12 0.58 18.27
C GLU A 98 -10.25 0.71 16.76
N ALA A 99 -11.20 -0.06 16.19
CA ALA A 99 -11.53 -0.03 14.77
C ALA A 99 -12.90 0.61 14.57
N LEU A 100 -13.00 1.55 13.63
CA LEU A 100 -14.26 2.15 13.21
C LEU A 100 -14.94 1.22 12.21
N VAL A 101 -16.05 0.61 12.61
CA VAL A 101 -16.85 -0.32 11.79
C VAL A 101 -18.31 0.06 11.87
N ASN A 102 -18.94 0.32 10.73
CA ASN A 102 -20.35 0.73 10.62
C ASN A 102 -20.69 1.96 11.50
N GLY A 103 -19.78 2.93 11.58
CA GLY A 103 -19.96 4.16 12.36
C GLY A 103 -19.67 4.02 13.86
N GLU A 104 -19.29 2.85 14.35
CA GLU A 104 -18.99 2.59 15.75
C GLU A 104 -17.52 2.19 15.95
N TRP A 105 -16.88 2.73 17.01
CA TRP A 105 -15.56 2.30 17.44
C TRP A 105 -15.64 1.03 18.27
N LYS A 106 -15.00 -0.04 17.79
CA LYS A 106 -14.95 -1.35 18.45
C LYS A 106 -13.54 -1.65 18.91
N LYS A 107 -13.40 -1.92 20.22
CA LYS A 107 -12.12 -2.25 20.85
C LYS A 107 -11.82 -3.74 20.67
N VAL A 108 -10.64 -4.05 20.12
CA VAL A 108 -10.20 -5.42 19.84
C VAL A 108 -8.71 -5.59 20.18
N GLY A 109 -8.30 -6.83 20.49
CA GLY A 109 -6.94 -7.20 20.87
C GLY A 109 -6.30 -8.22 19.94
N PRO A 110 -5.14 -8.79 20.34
CA PRO A 110 -4.38 -9.73 19.51
C PRO A 110 -5.20 -10.92 19.04
N GLY A 111 -4.97 -11.33 17.78
CA GLY A 111 -5.72 -12.40 17.10
C GLY A 111 -7.05 -11.96 16.51
N SER A 112 -7.53 -10.75 16.81
CA SER A 112 -8.76 -10.22 16.21
C SER A 112 -8.56 -9.87 14.74
N VAL A 113 -9.66 -10.03 13.98
CA VAL A 113 -9.74 -9.72 12.57
C VAL A 113 -10.79 -8.64 12.34
N ILE A 114 -10.45 -7.62 11.57
CA ILE A 114 -11.34 -6.55 11.15
C ILE A 114 -11.43 -6.63 9.62
N PHE A 115 -12.64 -6.62 9.08
CA PHE A 115 -12.88 -6.56 7.64
C PHE A 115 -13.52 -5.21 7.31
N ASN A 116 -12.88 -4.48 6.41
CA ASN A 116 -13.34 -3.21 5.87
C ASN A 116 -13.80 -3.45 4.42
N ALA A 117 -15.11 -3.39 4.19
CA ALA A 117 -15.69 -3.55 2.86
C ALA A 117 -15.38 -2.34 1.96
N SER A 118 -15.38 -2.55 0.65
CA SER A 118 -15.17 -1.52 -0.37
C SER A 118 -16.03 -0.27 -0.10
N ASN A 119 -15.44 0.91 -0.17
CA ASN A 119 -16.07 2.22 0.01
C ASN A 119 -16.82 2.42 1.34
N GLN A 120 -16.56 1.62 2.37
CA GLN A 120 -17.08 1.85 3.71
C GLN A 120 -16.11 2.72 4.52
N LEU A 121 -16.66 3.68 5.27
CA LEU A 121 -15.87 4.51 6.17
C LEU A 121 -15.28 3.65 7.28
N HIS A 122 -13.96 3.66 7.40
CA HIS A 122 -13.22 2.89 8.40
C HIS A 122 -12.01 3.65 8.93
N GLY A 123 -11.45 3.17 10.02
CA GLY A 123 -10.25 3.73 10.65
C GLY A 123 -9.78 2.84 11.77
N ILE A 124 -8.52 2.98 12.16
CA ILE A 124 -7.91 2.23 13.26
C ILE A 124 -7.03 3.16 14.09
N ARG A 125 -7.08 2.99 15.42
CA ARG A 125 -6.21 3.73 16.34
C ARG A 125 -5.75 2.82 17.48
N ASN A 126 -4.58 3.11 18.00
CA ASN A 126 -4.06 2.44 19.20
C ASN A 126 -4.82 2.94 20.44
N ALA A 127 -5.54 2.05 21.11
CA ALA A 127 -6.31 2.32 22.33
C ALA A 127 -5.64 1.76 23.59
N GLY A 128 -4.40 1.25 23.46
CA GLY A 128 -3.59 0.72 24.56
C GLY A 128 -2.58 1.74 25.08
N SER A 129 -1.89 1.39 26.17
CA SER A 129 -0.80 2.16 26.77
C SER A 129 0.58 1.82 26.20
N GLY A 130 0.71 0.71 25.47
CA GLY A 130 1.90 0.29 24.73
C GLY A 130 1.70 0.43 23.22
N HIS A 131 2.67 -0.01 22.44
CA HIS A 131 2.53 -0.09 20.98
C HIS A 131 1.39 -1.05 20.59
N ALA A 132 0.77 -0.79 19.44
CA ALA A 132 -0.14 -1.73 18.80
C ALA A 132 0.36 -2.03 17.40
N THR A 133 0.46 -3.33 17.07
CA THR A 133 0.95 -3.82 15.78
C THR A 133 -0.11 -4.66 15.09
N TYR A 134 -0.35 -4.41 13.80
CA TYR A 134 -1.31 -5.14 13.00
C TYR A 134 -0.86 -5.28 11.55
N HIS A 135 -1.28 -6.39 10.92
CA HIS A 135 -1.13 -6.61 9.49
C HIS A 135 -2.32 -6.00 8.76
N VAL A 136 -2.04 -5.38 7.62
CA VAL A 136 -3.04 -4.89 6.67
C VAL A 136 -2.87 -5.64 5.37
N ILE A 137 -3.93 -6.32 4.94
CA ILE A 137 -4.02 -6.98 3.64
C ILE A 137 -5.10 -6.25 2.86
N ASN A 138 -4.71 -5.59 1.78
CA ASN A 138 -5.57 -4.75 0.99
C ASN A 138 -5.59 -5.26 -0.45
N TRP A 139 -6.78 -5.36 -1.07
CA TRP A 139 -6.87 -5.88 -2.43
C TRP A 139 -7.95 -5.18 -3.25
N LYS A 140 -7.75 -5.22 -4.55
CA LYS A 140 -8.69 -4.76 -5.55
C LYS A 140 -8.85 -5.83 -6.62
N SER A 141 -10.08 -6.28 -6.86
CA SER A 141 -10.42 -7.18 -7.98
C SER A 141 -10.41 -6.42 -9.32
N HIS A 142 -10.30 -7.18 -10.40
CA HIS A 142 -10.47 -6.67 -11.78
C HIS A 142 -11.85 -6.06 -11.98
#